data_33ea17ff5e22db075e53c2d70fd42660
#
_entry.id   33ea17ff5e22db075e53c2d70fd42660
#
_cell.length_a   1.000
_cell.length_b   1.000
_cell.length_c   1.000
_cell.angle_alpha   90.00
_cell.angle_beta   90.00
_cell.angle_gamma   90.00
#
_symmetry.space_group_name_H-M   'P 1'
#
loop_
_entity.id
_entity.type
_entity.pdbx_description
1 polymer ?
#
loop_
_entity_poly.entity_id
_entity_poly.type
_entity_poly.pdbx_seq_one_letter_code
_entity_poly.pdbx_strand_id
1 'polypeptide(L)'
;MYYFIVNPNSGSGRGLRVWQTIERIIARKHIEYEAYLTEGPEQAGAYAAAITESLRKQYESTAEEESGEKAETAEEHVMVIVGGDGTFSEILNGMDTDAPVAIGYVPVGVGNDLARSLRLSRSVNSRIHRILRAKKYRNLDYGIMTVDGADGEACHRRFIVSSGIGLDADICHREDSMMLKPLFGKLRLDRLSRFFARYHSCRSAVPSKGYIVLNGERRVEFNNIFFVSAMLLPYECGGMKIGREAGLGNGELSICVYSNSSRTELMNAIRRAAGGRRKIRGLRTYSCKEAKIHTEIPFLVHADGESGGNAMTDIQVSCVKGKIRMII
;
A
#
# COMPACT_ATOMS: atom_id res chain seq x y z
N MET A 1 -19.95 9.57 12.77
CA MET A 1 -19.35 8.55 13.68
C MET A 1 -17.92 8.21 13.29
N TYR A 2 -16.99 8.01 14.26
CA TYR A 2 -15.58 7.67 13.99
C TYR A 2 -15.28 6.24 14.46
N TYR A 3 -14.62 5.44 13.59
CA TYR A 3 -14.16 4.08 13.87
C TYR A 3 -12.65 4.05 13.82
N PHE A 4 -11.97 3.81 14.93
CA PHE A 4 -10.50 3.75 14.98
C PHE A 4 -10.04 2.30 14.92
N ILE A 5 -9.27 1.94 13.90
CA ILE A 5 -8.54 0.67 13.84
C ILE A 5 -7.09 0.95 14.17
N VAL A 6 -6.63 0.43 15.29
CA VAL A 6 -5.33 0.77 15.88
C VAL A 6 -4.43 -0.45 15.93
N ASN A 7 -3.24 -0.38 15.35
CA ASN A 7 -2.20 -1.37 15.54
C ASN A 7 -1.21 -0.87 16.63
N PRO A 8 -1.33 -1.37 17.89
CA PRO A 8 -0.48 -0.94 19.00
C PRO A 8 1.01 -1.19 18.77
N ASN A 9 1.34 -2.27 18.03
CA ASN A 9 2.70 -2.72 17.76
C ASN A 9 3.36 -1.96 16.61
N SER A 10 2.61 -1.21 15.83
CA SER A 10 3.14 -0.47 14.68
C SER A 10 4.27 0.49 15.09
N GLY A 11 5.29 0.58 14.22
CA GLY A 11 6.46 1.42 14.46
C GLY A 11 7.24 1.05 15.72
N SER A 12 7.43 -0.26 15.99
CA SER A 12 8.13 -0.80 17.16
C SER A 12 7.47 -0.39 18.48
N GLY A 13 6.14 -0.55 18.57
CA GLY A 13 5.35 -0.26 19.78
C GLY A 13 4.98 1.23 19.96
N ARG A 14 5.22 2.08 18.95
CA ARG A 14 4.77 3.48 19.01
C ARG A 14 3.26 3.62 18.83
N GLY A 15 2.60 2.65 18.18
CA GLY A 15 1.18 2.67 17.89
C GLY A 15 0.33 2.94 19.13
N LEU A 16 0.58 2.23 20.21
CA LEU A 16 -0.14 2.41 21.47
C LEU A 16 0.00 3.84 22.03
N ARG A 17 1.22 4.40 22.04
CA ARG A 17 1.46 5.77 22.53
C ARG A 17 0.79 6.83 21.66
N VAL A 18 0.75 6.59 20.36
CA VAL A 18 0.03 7.46 19.41
C VAL A 18 -1.46 7.39 19.67
N TRP A 19 -2.01 6.18 19.86
CA TRP A 19 -3.41 6.00 20.21
C TRP A 19 -3.78 6.74 21.49
N GLN A 20 -3.05 6.56 22.59
CA GLN A 20 -3.27 7.27 23.85
C GLN A 20 -3.26 8.81 23.71
N THR A 21 -2.49 9.32 22.74
CA THR A 21 -2.48 10.76 22.44
C THR A 21 -3.74 11.17 21.69
N ILE A 22 -4.17 10.37 20.72
CA ILE A 22 -5.41 10.58 19.95
C ILE A 22 -6.62 10.51 20.90
N GLU A 23 -6.71 9.48 21.72
CA GLU A 23 -7.79 9.25 22.66
C GLU A 23 -8.01 10.46 23.60
N ARG A 24 -6.91 11.03 24.14
CA ARG A 24 -6.99 12.27 24.94
C ARG A 24 -7.53 13.47 24.16
N ILE A 25 -7.24 13.56 22.85
CA ILE A 25 -7.74 14.65 22.01
C ILE A 25 -9.23 14.51 21.74
N ILE A 26 -9.69 13.30 21.40
CA ILE A 26 -11.10 13.04 21.10
C ILE A 26 -11.98 13.14 22.35
N ALA A 27 -11.49 12.63 23.50
CA ALA A 27 -12.18 12.76 24.79
C ALA A 27 -12.39 14.23 25.17
N ARG A 28 -11.38 15.10 25.02
CA ARG A 28 -11.51 16.56 25.29
C ARG A 28 -12.48 17.27 24.36
N LYS A 29 -12.80 16.67 23.22
CA LYS A 29 -13.71 17.25 22.21
C LYS A 29 -15.11 16.63 22.26
N HIS A 30 -15.33 15.67 23.18
CA HIS A 30 -16.59 14.93 23.31
C HIS A 30 -17.05 14.32 21.97
N ILE A 31 -16.10 13.74 21.21
CA ILE A 31 -16.38 13.10 19.92
C ILE A 31 -16.76 11.66 20.18
N GLU A 32 -17.87 11.21 19.62
CA GLU A 32 -18.31 9.81 19.64
C GLU A 32 -17.42 8.97 18.72
N TYR A 33 -16.94 7.84 19.24
CA TYR A 33 -16.07 6.93 18.50
C TYR A 33 -16.16 5.51 19.03
N GLU A 34 -15.77 4.58 18.17
CA GLU A 34 -15.42 3.20 18.52
C GLU A 34 -13.95 2.95 18.21
N ALA A 35 -13.30 2.11 19.03
CA ALA A 35 -11.88 1.80 18.85
C ALA A 35 -11.63 0.29 18.92
N TYR A 36 -10.92 -0.20 17.90
CA TYR A 36 -10.55 -1.59 17.71
C TYR A 36 -9.02 -1.71 17.71
N LEU A 37 -8.46 -2.31 18.76
CA LEU A 37 -7.03 -2.51 18.90
C LEU A 37 -6.68 -3.92 18.39
N THR A 38 -5.75 -4.00 17.43
CA THR A 38 -5.30 -5.30 16.91
C THR A 38 -4.32 -5.97 17.88
N GLU A 39 -4.48 -7.27 18.08
CA GLU A 39 -3.60 -8.12 18.88
C GLU A 39 -2.66 -8.96 18.00
N GLY A 40 -3.03 -9.19 16.74
CA GLY A 40 -2.29 -10.00 15.78
C GLY A 40 -2.51 -9.63 14.33
N PRO A 41 -1.84 -10.32 13.40
CA PRO A 41 -2.04 -10.17 11.97
C PRO A 41 -3.49 -10.42 11.53
N GLU A 42 -3.88 -9.85 10.40
CA GLU A 42 -5.19 -9.98 9.74
C GLU A 42 -6.38 -9.39 10.51
N GLN A 43 -6.24 -9.06 11.79
CA GLN A 43 -7.34 -8.52 12.59
C GLN A 43 -7.79 -7.13 12.11
N ALA A 44 -6.87 -6.31 11.60
CA ALA A 44 -7.23 -5.01 11.06
C ALA A 44 -8.18 -5.14 9.86
N GLY A 45 -7.96 -6.13 9.01
CA GLY A 45 -8.83 -6.46 7.89
C GLY A 45 -10.20 -6.96 8.35
N ALA A 46 -10.23 -7.84 9.35
CA ALA A 46 -11.47 -8.37 9.92
C ALA A 46 -12.34 -7.26 10.54
N TYR A 47 -11.75 -6.33 11.29
CA TYR A 47 -12.47 -5.17 11.82
C TYR A 47 -12.99 -4.26 10.71
N ALA A 48 -12.18 -4.02 9.67
CA ALA A 48 -12.62 -3.21 8.54
C ALA A 48 -13.79 -3.86 7.79
N ALA A 49 -13.76 -5.18 7.59
CA ALA A 49 -14.87 -5.93 6.99
C ALA A 49 -16.15 -5.76 7.80
N ALA A 50 -16.10 -6.00 9.12
CA ALA A 50 -17.27 -5.89 10.00
C ALA A 50 -17.86 -4.48 10.01
N ILE A 51 -17.02 -3.44 10.12
CA ILE A 51 -17.46 -2.04 10.10
C ILE A 51 -18.14 -1.70 8.77
N THR A 52 -17.49 -2.02 7.65
CA THR A 52 -18.00 -1.64 6.31
C THR A 52 -19.25 -2.43 5.93
N GLU A 53 -19.38 -3.69 6.35
CA GLU A 53 -20.60 -4.49 6.17
C GLU A 53 -21.77 -3.90 6.98
N SER A 54 -21.53 -3.51 8.24
CA SER A 54 -22.55 -2.87 9.08
C SER A 54 -23.03 -1.54 8.48
N LEU A 55 -22.11 -0.70 8.02
CA LEU A 55 -22.43 0.59 7.40
C LEU A 55 -23.20 0.42 6.09
N ARG A 56 -22.87 -0.58 5.30
CA ARG A 56 -23.59 -0.88 4.07
C ARG A 56 -25.03 -1.30 4.35
N LYS A 57 -25.24 -2.21 5.31
CA LYS A 57 -26.59 -2.66 5.70
C LYS A 57 -27.45 -1.49 6.23
N GLN A 58 -26.86 -0.60 7.05
CA GLN A 58 -27.54 0.61 7.51
C GLN A 58 -27.94 1.51 6.33
N TYR A 59 -27.04 1.74 5.38
CA TYR A 59 -27.32 2.58 4.23
C TYR A 59 -28.39 2.00 3.32
N GLU A 60 -28.37 0.68 3.08
CA GLU A 60 -29.38 -0.02 2.26
C GLU A 60 -30.77 0.04 2.93
N SER A 61 -30.87 -0.17 4.27
CA SER A 61 -32.14 -0.07 4.99
C SER A 61 -32.72 1.34 5.00
N THR A 62 -31.87 2.37 5.16
CA THR A 62 -32.32 3.77 5.13
C THR A 62 -32.78 4.18 3.72
N ALA A 63 -32.10 3.69 2.68
CA ALA A 63 -32.47 3.98 1.30
C ALA A 63 -33.82 3.33 0.89
N GLU A 64 -34.18 2.19 1.47
CA GLU A 64 -35.47 1.54 1.25
C GLU A 64 -36.64 2.26 1.98
N GLU A 65 -36.37 2.85 3.15
CA GLU A 65 -37.36 3.60 3.93
C GLU A 65 -37.62 5.01 3.37
N GLU A 66 -36.63 5.67 2.75
CA GLU A 66 -36.71 7.04 2.19
C GLU A 66 -36.98 7.07 0.68
N SER A 67 -37.97 6.33 0.19
CA SER A 67 -38.42 6.43 -1.20
C SER A 67 -39.18 7.74 -1.48
N GLY A 68 -38.55 8.90 -1.35
CA GLY A 68 -39.24 10.14 -1.64
C GLY A 68 -38.50 11.47 -1.53
N GLU A 69 -37.56 11.64 -0.66
CA GLU A 69 -36.82 12.92 -0.56
C GLU A 69 -35.33 12.71 -0.28
N LYS A 70 -34.51 13.52 -0.95
CA LYS A 70 -33.03 13.47 -0.93
C LYS A 70 -32.46 13.17 0.46
N ALA A 71 -31.69 12.10 0.54
CA ALA A 71 -30.79 11.81 1.67
C ALA A 71 -29.72 12.91 1.81
N GLU A 72 -30.08 14.07 2.36
CA GLU A 72 -29.22 15.25 2.49
C GLU A 72 -28.38 15.25 3.79
N THR A 73 -28.57 14.26 4.70
CA THR A 73 -27.86 14.18 6.00
C THR A 73 -27.45 12.76 6.40
N ALA A 74 -26.93 11.96 5.46
CA ALA A 74 -26.27 10.75 5.91
C ALA A 74 -25.09 11.13 6.81
N GLU A 75 -25.10 10.68 8.08
CA GLU A 75 -24.00 10.89 9.01
C GLU A 75 -22.68 10.44 8.35
N GLU A 76 -21.70 11.32 8.33
CA GLU A 76 -20.41 11.02 7.71
C GLU A 76 -19.63 10.03 8.58
N HIS A 77 -19.52 8.78 8.12
CA HIS A 77 -18.73 7.76 8.77
C HIS A 77 -17.25 7.85 8.37
N VAL A 78 -16.38 7.84 9.36
CA VAL A 78 -14.93 7.95 9.13
C VAL A 78 -14.21 6.79 9.80
N MET A 79 -13.55 5.94 9.01
CA MET A 79 -12.64 4.91 9.51
C MET A 79 -11.23 5.50 9.63
N VAL A 80 -10.69 5.54 10.84
CA VAL A 80 -9.36 6.11 11.11
C VAL A 80 -8.36 5.02 11.39
N ILE A 81 -7.40 4.87 10.49
CA ILE A 81 -6.31 3.89 10.57
C ILE A 81 -5.15 4.48 11.35
N VAL A 82 -4.77 3.86 12.47
CA VAL A 82 -3.58 4.21 13.27
C VAL A 82 -2.57 3.08 13.16
N GLY A 83 -1.68 3.16 12.17
CA GLY A 83 -0.79 2.04 11.85
C GLY A 83 0.27 2.38 10.80
N GLY A 84 0.90 1.35 10.24
CA GLY A 84 1.83 1.44 9.10
C GLY A 84 1.16 1.06 7.78
N ASP A 85 1.99 0.96 6.72
CA ASP A 85 1.53 0.55 5.38
C ASP A 85 0.90 -0.85 5.40
N GLY A 86 1.46 -1.83 6.16
CA GLY A 86 0.88 -3.17 6.31
C GLY A 86 -0.51 -3.14 6.97
N THR A 87 -0.70 -2.36 8.04
CA THR A 87 -2.04 -2.19 8.65
C THR A 87 -3.04 -1.59 7.66
N PHE A 88 -2.60 -0.65 6.82
CA PHE A 88 -3.45 -0.11 5.76
C PHE A 88 -3.78 -1.17 4.71
N SER A 89 -2.79 -1.98 4.31
CA SER A 89 -2.97 -3.08 3.35
C SER A 89 -3.97 -4.13 3.85
N GLU A 90 -3.87 -4.56 5.12
CA GLU A 90 -4.85 -5.46 5.73
C GLU A 90 -6.28 -4.88 5.65
N ILE A 91 -6.46 -3.62 6.05
CA ILE A 91 -7.75 -2.92 6.01
C ILE A 91 -8.29 -2.84 4.58
N LEU A 92 -7.45 -2.46 3.62
CA LEU A 92 -7.86 -2.39 2.21
C LEU A 92 -8.33 -3.75 1.68
N ASN A 93 -7.68 -4.84 2.10
CA ASN A 93 -8.04 -6.19 1.66
C ASN A 93 -9.29 -6.73 2.37
N GLY A 94 -9.58 -6.27 3.59
CA GLY A 94 -10.77 -6.68 4.34
C GLY A 94 -12.03 -5.85 4.06
N MET A 95 -11.88 -4.53 3.81
CA MET A 95 -13.02 -3.63 3.70
C MET A 95 -13.85 -3.83 2.43
N ASP A 96 -15.14 -3.55 2.53
CA ASP A 96 -15.98 -3.26 1.35
C ASP A 96 -15.67 -1.83 0.85
N THR A 97 -15.11 -1.73 -0.35
CA THR A 97 -14.71 -0.45 -0.96
C THR A 97 -15.89 0.37 -1.49
N ASP A 98 -17.09 -0.20 -1.53
CA ASP A 98 -18.34 0.47 -1.91
C ASP A 98 -19.13 0.99 -0.69
N ALA A 99 -18.69 0.66 0.53
CA ALA A 99 -19.30 1.17 1.75
C ALA A 99 -19.16 2.70 1.87
N PRO A 100 -20.17 3.42 2.42
CA PRO A 100 -20.18 4.88 2.53
C PRO A 100 -19.29 5.37 3.68
N VAL A 101 -17.97 5.14 3.58
CA VAL A 101 -17.00 5.48 4.61
C VAL A 101 -15.83 6.27 4.03
N ALA A 102 -15.39 7.31 4.75
CA ALA A 102 -14.16 8.02 4.43
C ALA A 102 -12.99 7.49 5.27
N ILE A 103 -11.79 7.45 4.69
CA ILE A 103 -10.60 6.93 5.36
C ILE A 103 -9.74 8.07 5.89
N GLY A 104 -9.50 8.06 7.20
CA GLY A 104 -8.46 8.84 7.86
C GLY A 104 -7.22 7.97 8.09
N TYR A 105 -6.00 8.48 7.86
CA TYR A 105 -4.78 7.71 8.10
C TYR A 105 -3.80 8.47 8.98
N VAL A 106 -3.43 7.88 10.10
CA VAL A 106 -2.38 8.37 11.03
C VAL A 106 -1.18 7.44 10.91
N PRO A 107 -0.13 7.83 10.16
CA PRO A 107 0.99 6.95 9.87
C PRO A 107 1.93 6.79 11.07
N VAL A 108 2.07 5.57 11.57
CA VAL A 108 2.95 5.22 12.70
C VAL A 108 4.10 4.31 12.28
N GLY A 109 3.97 3.61 11.16
CA GLY A 109 4.96 2.69 10.62
C GLY A 109 6.31 3.34 10.31
N VAL A 110 7.28 2.53 9.89
CA VAL A 110 8.65 2.99 9.56
C VAL A 110 8.75 3.49 8.12
N GLY A 111 8.10 2.82 7.15
CA GLY A 111 8.09 3.17 5.72
C GLY A 111 7.20 4.36 5.45
N ASN A 112 5.92 4.16 5.69
CA ASN A 112 4.83 5.08 5.45
C ASN A 112 4.86 5.65 4.03
N ASP A 113 4.98 4.76 3.03
CA ASP A 113 5.12 5.15 1.61
C ASP A 113 3.83 5.77 1.07
N LEU A 114 2.66 5.28 1.52
CA LEU A 114 1.37 5.92 1.27
C LEU A 114 1.35 7.35 1.82
N ALA A 115 1.68 7.54 3.10
CA ALA A 115 1.66 8.86 3.73
C ALA A 115 2.67 9.83 3.09
N ARG A 116 3.83 9.31 2.68
CA ARG A 116 4.88 10.06 1.97
C ARG A 116 4.38 10.52 0.60
N SER A 117 3.75 9.62 -0.15
CA SER A 117 3.19 9.90 -1.48
C SER A 117 2.08 10.95 -1.42
N LEU A 118 1.22 10.86 -0.42
CA LEU A 118 0.13 11.82 -0.18
C LEU A 118 0.59 13.10 0.53
N ARG A 119 1.86 13.20 0.93
CA ARG A 119 2.42 14.32 1.70
C ARG A 119 1.66 14.61 2.99
N LEU A 120 1.22 13.54 3.67
CA LEU A 120 0.51 13.68 4.93
C LEU A 120 1.43 14.24 6.04
N SER A 121 0.84 14.98 6.97
CA SER A 121 1.59 15.49 8.13
C SER A 121 2.13 14.35 8.99
N ARG A 122 3.40 14.45 9.40
CA ARG A 122 4.02 13.53 10.34
C ARG A 122 3.65 13.81 11.80
N SER A 123 3.11 14.98 12.09
CA SER A 123 2.62 15.34 13.42
C SER A 123 1.27 14.67 13.68
N VAL A 124 1.19 13.84 14.71
CA VAL A 124 -0.04 13.16 15.13
C VAL A 124 -1.15 14.19 15.41
N ASN A 125 -0.83 15.24 16.18
CA ASN A 125 -1.79 16.29 16.50
C ASN A 125 -2.33 16.97 15.24
N SER A 126 -1.46 17.38 14.33
CA SER A 126 -1.87 18.02 13.06
C SER A 126 -2.72 17.05 12.24
N ARG A 127 -2.36 15.76 12.20
CA ARG A 127 -3.07 14.78 11.39
C ARG A 127 -4.47 14.48 11.95
N ILE A 128 -4.58 14.22 13.27
CA ILE A 128 -5.88 13.95 13.89
C ILE A 128 -6.82 15.17 13.80
N HIS A 129 -6.30 16.36 13.99
CA HIS A 129 -7.13 17.56 13.82
C HIS A 129 -7.65 17.76 12.40
N ARG A 130 -6.87 17.38 11.37
CA ARG A 130 -7.36 17.38 9.98
C ARG A 130 -8.44 16.35 9.74
N ILE A 131 -8.29 15.14 10.32
CA ILE A 131 -9.29 14.08 10.21
C ILE A 131 -10.61 14.51 10.89
N LEU A 132 -10.54 15.02 12.12
CA LEU A 132 -11.71 15.47 12.87
C LEU A 132 -12.40 16.73 12.32
N ARG A 133 -11.75 17.45 11.42
CA ARG A 133 -12.28 18.64 10.73
C ARG A 133 -12.24 18.45 9.22
N ALA A 134 -12.51 17.24 8.78
CA ALA A 134 -12.35 16.89 7.37
C ALA A 134 -13.10 17.88 6.46
N LYS A 135 -12.33 18.58 5.61
CA LYS A 135 -12.85 19.51 4.59
C LYS A 135 -12.36 19.16 3.19
N LYS A 136 -11.35 18.28 3.10
CA LYS A 136 -10.70 17.92 1.84
C LYS A 136 -10.58 16.42 1.75
N TYR A 137 -11.17 15.88 0.72
CA TYR A 137 -11.13 14.47 0.36
C TYR A 137 -10.44 14.30 -0.98
N ARG A 138 -9.85 13.14 -1.17
CA ARG A 138 -9.33 12.71 -2.46
C ARG A 138 -9.73 11.26 -2.67
N ASN A 139 -10.29 10.98 -3.82
CA ASN A 139 -10.55 9.62 -4.24
C ASN A 139 -9.25 9.04 -4.78
N LEU A 140 -8.79 7.94 -4.17
CA LEU A 140 -7.61 7.20 -4.58
C LEU A 140 -8.03 5.96 -5.34
N ASP A 141 -7.20 5.59 -6.30
CA ASP A 141 -7.29 4.31 -6.97
C ASP A 141 -6.68 3.24 -6.06
N TYR A 142 -7.10 2.00 -6.22
CA TYR A 142 -6.38 0.84 -5.73
C TYR A 142 -6.12 -0.14 -6.86
N GLY A 143 -5.13 -1.00 -6.72
CA GLY A 143 -4.84 -2.05 -7.68
C GLY A 143 -5.27 -3.41 -7.16
N ILE A 144 -5.46 -4.34 -8.06
CA ILE A 144 -5.64 -5.76 -7.78
C ILE A 144 -4.49 -6.51 -8.44
N MET A 145 -3.73 -7.25 -7.64
CA MET A 145 -2.78 -8.25 -8.11
C MET A 145 -3.47 -9.61 -8.10
N THR A 146 -3.36 -10.33 -9.19
CA THR A 146 -3.84 -11.71 -9.34
C THR A 146 -2.64 -12.61 -9.64
N VAL A 147 -2.53 -13.70 -8.90
CA VAL A 147 -1.54 -14.78 -9.10
C VAL A 147 -2.25 -16.12 -9.08
N ASP A 148 -1.69 -17.11 -9.75
CA ASP A 148 -2.19 -18.48 -9.66
C ASP A 148 -1.80 -19.07 -8.31
N GLY A 149 -2.79 -19.50 -7.52
CA GLY A 149 -2.57 -20.18 -6.25
C GLY A 149 -2.00 -21.60 -6.46
N ALA A 150 -1.45 -22.18 -5.40
CA ALA A 150 -0.85 -23.52 -5.43
C ALA A 150 -1.87 -24.62 -5.72
N ASP A 151 -3.14 -24.37 -5.49
CA ASP A 151 -4.31 -25.23 -5.74
C ASP A 151 -4.97 -25.00 -7.11
N GLY A 152 -4.42 -24.06 -7.91
CA GLY A 152 -4.95 -23.67 -9.22
C GLY A 152 -6.08 -22.63 -9.14
N GLU A 153 -6.46 -22.17 -7.96
CA GLU A 153 -7.39 -21.05 -7.81
C GLU A 153 -6.64 -19.72 -7.88
N ALA A 154 -7.26 -18.70 -8.49
CA ALA A 154 -6.66 -17.39 -8.56
C ALA A 154 -6.70 -16.67 -7.20
N CYS A 155 -5.54 -16.28 -6.70
CA CYS A 155 -5.42 -15.46 -5.51
C CYS A 155 -5.41 -13.98 -5.88
N HIS A 156 -6.32 -13.20 -5.30
CA HIS A 156 -6.44 -11.77 -5.52
C HIS A 156 -5.98 -10.98 -4.30
N ARG A 157 -5.15 -9.97 -4.52
CA ARG A 157 -4.71 -9.07 -3.47
C ARG A 157 -4.81 -7.61 -3.90
N ARG A 158 -5.46 -6.79 -3.08
CA ARG A 158 -5.56 -5.34 -3.31
C ARG A 158 -4.27 -4.66 -2.83
N PHE A 159 -3.86 -3.60 -3.54
CA PHE A 159 -2.75 -2.73 -3.15
C PHE A 159 -3.07 -1.25 -3.42
N ILE A 160 -2.50 -0.36 -2.62
CA ILE A 160 -2.71 1.09 -2.76
C ILE A 160 -1.44 1.84 -3.18
N VAL A 161 -0.30 1.24 -2.98
CA VAL A 161 1.01 1.83 -3.31
C VAL A 161 1.58 1.17 -4.55
N SER A 162 1.89 -0.12 -4.47
CA SER A 162 2.54 -0.87 -5.54
C SER A 162 2.34 -2.37 -5.40
N SER A 163 2.45 -3.05 -6.52
CA SER A 163 2.63 -4.51 -6.59
C SER A 163 3.76 -4.81 -7.56
N GLY A 164 4.55 -5.84 -7.29
CA GLY A 164 5.69 -6.14 -8.14
C GLY A 164 6.17 -7.57 -8.09
N ILE A 165 7.04 -7.88 -9.05
CA ILE A 165 7.68 -9.18 -9.22
C ILE A 165 9.19 -8.98 -9.43
N GLY A 166 10.01 -9.69 -8.67
CA GLY A 166 11.45 -9.70 -8.80
C GLY A 166 12.21 -9.05 -7.64
N LEU A 167 13.21 -8.26 -7.96
CA LEU A 167 14.13 -7.65 -6.98
C LEU A 167 13.42 -6.72 -5.98
N ASP A 168 12.41 -5.99 -6.40
CA ASP A 168 11.62 -5.11 -5.52
C ASP A 168 10.91 -5.92 -4.43
N ALA A 169 10.31 -7.05 -4.78
CA ALA A 169 9.71 -7.98 -3.84
C ALA A 169 10.77 -8.57 -2.89
N ASP A 170 11.94 -8.99 -3.40
CA ASP A 170 13.03 -9.51 -2.54
C ASP A 170 13.53 -8.43 -1.55
N ILE A 171 13.60 -7.17 -1.97
CA ILE A 171 13.97 -6.05 -1.08
C ILE A 171 12.93 -5.88 0.03
N CYS A 172 11.63 -5.85 -0.32
CA CYS A 172 10.55 -5.68 0.66
C CYS A 172 10.56 -6.82 1.69
N HIS A 173 10.61 -8.06 1.25
CA HIS A 173 10.66 -9.24 2.14
C HIS A 173 11.87 -9.24 3.08
N ARG A 174 13.04 -8.82 2.57
CA ARG A 174 14.26 -8.73 3.39
C ARG A 174 14.23 -7.56 4.36
N GLU A 175 13.69 -6.42 3.96
CA GLU A 175 13.51 -5.29 4.87
C GLU A 175 12.66 -5.70 6.07
N ASP A 176 11.53 -6.35 5.86
CA ASP A 176 10.65 -6.85 6.92
C ASP A 176 11.35 -7.89 7.81
N SER A 177 12.00 -8.88 7.21
CA SER A 177 12.73 -9.92 7.95
C SER A 177 13.88 -9.35 8.78
N MET A 178 14.58 -8.31 8.31
CA MET A 178 15.65 -7.66 9.06
C MET A 178 15.11 -6.77 10.18
N MET A 179 14.00 -6.11 9.98
CA MET A 179 13.37 -5.27 11.01
C MET A 179 12.83 -6.08 12.19
N LEU A 180 12.46 -7.35 11.97
CA LEU A 180 12.06 -8.28 13.04
C LEU A 180 13.23 -8.73 13.93
N LYS A 181 14.50 -8.50 13.53
CA LYS A 181 15.65 -8.85 14.36
C LYS A 181 15.78 -7.90 15.55
N PRO A 182 15.88 -8.42 16.79
CA PRO A 182 15.88 -7.60 18.03
C PRO A 182 16.95 -6.51 18.06
N LEU A 183 18.10 -6.75 17.41
CA LEU A 183 19.23 -5.83 17.37
C LEU A 183 18.90 -4.54 16.62
N PHE A 184 18.26 -4.64 15.46
CA PHE A 184 17.94 -3.47 14.63
C PHE A 184 16.76 -2.67 15.21
N GLY A 185 15.74 -3.35 15.75
CA GLY A 185 14.60 -2.70 16.39
C GLY A 185 14.97 -1.89 17.64
N LYS A 186 15.82 -2.45 18.52
CA LYS A 186 16.27 -1.76 19.77
C LYS A 186 17.16 -0.56 19.50
N LEU A 187 18.04 -0.62 18.50
CA LEU A 187 19.01 0.42 18.19
C LEU A 187 18.50 1.47 17.19
N ARG A 188 17.26 1.38 16.74
CA ARG A 188 16.67 2.26 15.71
C ARG A 188 17.52 2.39 14.44
N LEU A 189 18.16 1.29 14.04
CA LEU A 189 19.05 1.24 12.87
C LEU A 189 18.29 0.96 11.55
N ASP A 190 17.06 1.46 11.44
CA ASP A 190 16.18 1.22 10.27
C ASP A 190 16.83 1.61 8.93
N ARG A 191 17.66 2.64 8.90
CA ARG A 191 18.37 3.04 7.68
C ARG A 191 19.44 2.04 7.29
N LEU A 192 20.11 1.47 8.28
CA LEU A 192 21.19 0.51 8.08
C LEU A 192 20.62 -0.85 7.65
N SER A 193 19.55 -1.32 8.27
CA SER A 193 18.87 -2.56 7.88
C SER A 193 18.39 -2.50 6.43
N ARG A 194 17.75 -1.40 6.03
CA ARG A 194 17.33 -1.17 4.63
C ARG A 194 18.51 -1.12 3.65
N PHE A 195 19.61 -0.50 4.05
CA PHE A 195 20.81 -0.50 3.20
C PHE A 195 21.34 -1.92 2.99
N PHE A 196 21.44 -2.72 4.03
CA PHE A 196 21.90 -4.11 3.93
C PHE A 196 20.93 -4.99 3.15
N ALA A 197 19.62 -4.86 3.37
CA ALA A 197 18.62 -5.58 2.59
C ALA A 197 18.79 -5.31 1.09
N ARG A 198 18.80 -4.04 0.70
CA ARG A 198 18.98 -3.61 -0.71
C ARG A 198 20.31 -4.08 -1.30
N TYR A 199 21.40 -3.96 -0.54
CA TYR A 199 22.72 -4.43 -0.98
C TYR A 199 22.73 -5.92 -1.25
N HIS A 200 22.19 -6.71 -0.32
CA HIS A 200 22.14 -8.17 -0.43
C HIS A 200 21.25 -8.59 -1.62
N SER A 201 20.06 -8.03 -1.74
CA SER A 201 19.15 -8.31 -2.85
C SER A 201 19.78 -7.99 -4.21
N CYS A 202 20.44 -6.83 -4.35
CA CYS A 202 21.14 -6.49 -5.59
C CYS A 202 22.28 -7.46 -5.91
N ARG A 203 23.00 -7.97 -4.91
CA ARG A 203 24.10 -8.90 -5.10
C ARG A 203 23.63 -10.28 -5.55
N SER A 204 22.51 -10.74 -5.00
CA SER A 204 21.90 -12.06 -5.33
C SER A 204 20.98 -12.00 -6.55
N ALA A 205 20.65 -10.81 -7.06
CA ALA A 205 19.70 -10.66 -8.16
C ALA A 205 20.16 -11.41 -9.43
N VAL A 206 19.25 -12.20 -9.97
CA VAL A 206 19.41 -12.89 -11.25
C VAL A 206 18.38 -12.33 -12.21
N PRO A 207 18.77 -11.81 -13.39
CA PRO A 207 17.81 -11.31 -14.34
C PRO A 207 17.10 -12.44 -15.08
N SER A 208 15.86 -12.20 -15.52
CA SER A 208 15.07 -13.11 -16.35
C SER A 208 14.80 -12.50 -17.72
N LYS A 209 14.56 -13.35 -18.71
CA LYS A 209 13.79 -12.95 -19.88
C LYS A 209 12.31 -12.92 -19.51
N GLY A 210 11.53 -12.16 -20.26
CA GLY A 210 10.11 -12.09 -20.06
C GLY A 210 9.45 -11.00 -20.89
N TYR A 211 8.17 -10.78 -20.65
CA TYR A 211 7.39 -9.76 -21.35
C TYR A 211 6.31 -9.18 -20.46
N ILE A 212 5.83 -8.03 -20.88
CA ILE A 212 4.61 -7.43 -20.33
C ILE A 212 3.59 -7.27 -21.45
N VAL A 213 2.31 -7.48 -21.12
CA VAL A 213 1.18 -7.18 -22.02
C VAL A 213 0.35 -6.09 -21.37
N LEU A 214 0.24 -4.95 -22.03
CA LEU A 214 -0.46 -3.77 -21.54
C LEU A 214 -1.84 -3.67 -22.18
N ASN A 215 -2.90 -3.55 -21.38
CA ASN A 215 -4.31 -3.44 -21.79
C ASN A 215 -4.77 -4.55 -22.75
N GLY A 216 -4.15 -5.74 -22.67
CA GLY A 216 -4.44 -6.87 -23.57
C GLY A 216 -3.91 -6.74 -24.99
N GLU A 217 -3.39 -5.57 -25.38
CA GLU A 217 -3.07 -5.26 -26.79
C GLU A 217 -1.55 -5.18 -27.06
N ARG A 218 -0.82 -4.49 -26.21
CA ARG A 218 0.60 -4.17 -26.45
C ARG A 218 1.52 -5.09 -25.67
N ARG A 219 2.19 -5.99 -26.39
CA ARG A 219 3.27 -6.84 -25.84
C ARG A 219 4.64 -6.16 -25.99
N VAL A 220 5.41 -6.12 -24.90
CA VAL A 220 6.78 -5.62 -24.87
C VAL A 220 7.68 -6.67 -24.25
N GLU A 221 8.74 -7.07 -24.97
CA GLU A 221 9.68 -8.11 -24.56
C GLU A 221 10.97 -7.53 -23.98
N PHE A 222 11.56 -8.24 -23.04
CA PHE A 222 12.80 -7.85 -22.35
C PHE A 222 13.72 -9.07 -22.17
N ASN A 223 15.00 -8.89 -22.37
CA ASN A 223 15.99 -9.96 -22.24
C ASN A 223 16.54 -10.12 -20.81
N ASN A 224 16.60 -9.04 -20.02
CA ASN A 224 17.18 -9.04 -18.69
C ASN A 224 16.32 -8.21 -17.74
N ILE A 225 15.22 -8.78 -17.23
CA ILE A 225 14.36 -8.15 -16.23
C ILE A 225 14.93 -8.46 -14.86
N PHE A 226 15.17 -7.43 -14.05
CA PHE A 226 15.48 -7.57 -12.63
C PHE A 226 14.24 -7.42 -11.76
N PHE A 227 13.32 -6.53 -12.16
CA PHE A 227 12.03 -6.37 -11.53
C PHE A 227 11.03 -5.67 -12.46
N VAL A 228 9.76 -5.89 -12.18
CA VAL A 228 8.63 -5.13 -12.73
C VAL A 228 7.73 -4.73 -11.58
N SER A 229 7.52 -3.42 -11.38
CA SER A 229 6.60 -2.88 -10.36
C SER A 229 5.44 -2.16 -11.03
N ALA A 230 4.22 -2.50 -10.65
CA ALA A 230 2.99 -1.78 -10.99
C ALA A 230 2.70 -0.76 -9.88
N MET A 231 2.90 0.51 -10.19
CA MET A 231 2.87 1.61 -9.23
C MET A 231 1.58 2.43 -9.38
N LEU A 232 0.87 2.65 -8.27
CA LEU A 232 -0.18 3.68 -8.15
C LEU A 232 0.37 4.96 -7.54
N LEU A 233 1.41 4.85 -6.73
CA LEU A 233 2.04 5.95 -6.01
C LEU A 233 3.55 5.98 -6.25
N PRO A 234 4.21 7.15 -6.10
CA PRO A 234 5.62 7.29 -6.51
C PRO A 234 6.65 6.59 -5.61
N TYR A 235 6.33 6.23 -4.39
CA TYR A 235 7.27 5.65 -3.43
C TYR A 235 6.87 4.22 -3.06
N GLU A 236 7.85 3.33 -2.92
CA GLU A 236 7.70 1.97 -2.43
C GLU A 236 8.90 1.52 -1.59
N CYS A 237 8.83 0.32 -0.97
CA CYS A 237 9.89 -0.34 -0.21
C CYS A 237 10.66 0.65 0.69
N GLY A 238 9.95 1.30 1.63
CA GLY A 238 10.55 2.19 2.61
C GLY A 238 11.16 3.48 2.02
N GLY A 239 10.57 4.03 0.96
CA GLY A 239 10.87 5.34 0.42
C GLY A 239 11.72 5.37 -0.85
N MET A 240 11.82 4.27 -1.59
CA MET A 240 12.40 4.29 -2.94
C MET A 240 11.43 4.97 -3.91
N LYS A 241 11.90 5.96 -4.65
CA LYS A 241 11.08 6.67 -5.63
C LYS A 241 11.22 6.04 -7.01
N ILE A 242 10.40 5.03 -7.30
CA ILE A 242 10.37 4.27 -8.55
C ILE A 242 9.26 4.77 -9.49
N GLY A 243 8.03 4.83 -9.01
CA GLY A 243 6.84 5.23 -9.76
C GLY A 243 6.72 6.73 -9.96
N ARG A 244 7.63 7.35 -10.70
CA ARG A 244 7.69 8.83 -10.86
C ARG A 244 6.51 9.41 -11.59
N GLU A 245 5.96 8.64 -12.52
CA GLU A 245 4.85 9.01 -13.39
C GLU A 245 3.52 8.50 -12.81
N ALA A 246 3.57 7.74 -11.71
CA ALA A 246 2.40 7.29 -11.01
C ALA A 246 1.59 8.50 -10.51
N GLY A 247 0.34 8.57 -10.94
CA GLY A 247 -0.58 9.67 -10.68
C GLY A 247 -1.67 9.28 -9.70
N LEU A 248 -2.01 10.18 -8.79
CA LEU A 248 -3.08 9.98 -7.83
C LEU A 248 -4.46 10.08 -8.52
N GLY A 249 -5.22 8.98 -8.58
CA GLY A 249 -6.61 9.00 -9.01
C GLY A 249 -6.83 9.21 -10.51
N ASN A 250 -5.85 8.87 -11.36
CA ASN A 250 -5.99 8.95 -12.82
C ASN A 250 -6.61 7.68 -13.43
N GLY A 251 -6.75 6.60 -12.65
CA GLY A 251 -7.29 5.33 -13.12
C GLY A 251 -6.31 4.48 -13.90
N GLU A 252 -5.00 4.71 -13.74
CA GLU A 252 -3.93 3.99 -14.45
C GLU A 252 -2.82 3.54 -13.52
N LEU A 253 -2.22 2.41 -13.87
CA LEU A 253 -0.98 1.90 -13.30
C LEU A 253 0.23 2.46 -14.06
N SER A 254 1.29 2.73 -13.34
CA SER A 254 2.61 3.03 -13.90
C SER A 254 3.48 1.77 -13.81
N ILE A 255 3.60 1.02 -14.90
CA ILE A 255 4.40 -0.21 -14.97
C ILE A 255 5.87 0.16 -15.16
N CYS A 256 6.64 -0.02 -14.10
CA CYS A 256 8.06 0.31 -14.04
C CYS A 256 8.89 -0.97 -14.25
N VAL A 257 9.60 -1.07 -15.38
CA VAL A 257 10.45 -2.22 -15.72
C VAL A 257 11.92 -1.82 -15.64
N TYR A 258 12.68 -2.49 -14.78
CA TYR A 258 14.12 -2.35 -14.74
C TYR A 258 14.79 -3.53 -15.44
N SER A 259 15.47 -3.24 -16.56
CA SER A 259 16.02 -4.26 -17.44
C SER A 259 17.32 -3.82 -18.13
N ASN A 260 18.00 -4.77 -18.77
CA ASN A 260 19.16 -4.54 -19.65
C ASN A 260 20.33 -3.78 -18.99
N SER A 261 20.60 -4.06 -17.72
CA SER A 261 21.66 -3.41 -16.94
C SER A 261 22.60 -4.42 -16.30
N SER A 262 23.81 -3.96 -15.95
CA SER A 262 24.74 -4.73 -15.14
C SER A 262 24.34 -4.65 -13.65
N ARG A 263 24.87 -5.55 -12.80
CA ARG A 263 24.66 -5.51 -11.36
C ARG A 263 25.15 -4.20 -10.70
N THR A 264 26.23 -3.61 -11.23
CA THR A 264 26.73 -2.32 -10.75
C THR A 264 25.79 -1.17 -11.10
N GLU A 265 25.21 -1.19 -12.29
CA GLU A 265 24.17 -0.22 -12.69
C GLU A 265 22.90 -0.39 -11.88
N LEU A 266 22.48 -1.64 -11.59
CA LEU A 266 21.37 -1.96 -10.70
C LEU A 266 21.57 -1.37 -9.31
N MET A 267 22.74 -1.58 -8.69
CA MET A 267 23.07 -1.00 -7.37
C MET A 267 22.99 0.53 -7.39
N ASN A 268 23.52 1.16 -8.45
CA ASN A 268 23.43 2.60 -8.60
C ASN A 268 21.98 3.07 -8.82
N ALA A 269 21.16 2.31 -9.55
CA ALA A 269 19.74 2.60 -9.75
C ALA A 269 18.98 2.60 -8.44
N ILE A 270 19.14 1.56 -7.60
CA ILE A 270 18.52 1.45 -6.28
C ILE A 270 18.97 2.58 -5.33
N ARG A 271 20.29 2.92 -5.32
CA ARG A 271 20.78 4.08 -4.55
C ARG A 271 20.15 5.40 -5.01
N ARG A 272 19.97 5.58 -6.32
CA ARG A 272 19.33 6.78 -6.89
C ARG A 272 17.84 6.84 -6.56
N ALA A 273 17.13 5.69 -6.61
CA ALA A 273 15.74 5.58 -6.19
C ALA A 273 15.57 5.94 -4.71
N ALA A 274 16.39 5.37 -3.84
CA ALA A 274 16.40 5.65 -2.41
C ALA A 274 16.74 7.13 -2.09
N GLY A 275 17.60 7.77 -2.90
CA GLY A 275 17.92 9.20 -2.79
C GLY A 275 16.91 10.13 -3.48
N GLY A 276 15.80 9.62 -4.01
CA GLY A 276 14.75 10.41 -4.66
C GLY A 276 15.17 11.10 -5.96
N ARG A 277 16.31 10.71 -6.58
CA ARG A 277 16.86 11.36 -7.77
C ARG A 277 15.98 11.13 -9.00
N ARG A 278 15.86 12.16 -9.85
CA ARG A 278 14.89 12.20 -10.96
C ARG A 278 15.10 11.18 -12.08
N LYS A 279 16.32 10.73 -12.39
CA LYS A 279 16.58 9.86 -13.53
C LYS A 279 17.28 8.58 -13.09
N ILE A 280 16.66 7.43 -13.35
CA ILE A 280 17.22 6.09 -13.14
C ILE A 280 17.49 5.51 -14.54
N ARG A 281 18.76 5.28 -14.85
CA ARG A 281 19.13 4.65 -16.12
C ARG A 281 18.70 3.19 -16.11
N GLY A 282 18.15 2.68 -17.20
CA GLY A 282 17.64 1.32 -17.30
C GLY A 282 16.20 1.11 -16.84
N LEU A 283 15.58 2.11 -16.18
CA LEU A 283 14.16 2.07 -15.83
C LEU A 283 13.32 2.58 -17.01
N ARG A 284 12.36 1.77 -17.44
CA ARG A 284 11.33 2.13 -18.42
C ARG A 284 9.97 2.14 -17.72
N THR A 285 9.12 3.06 -18.11
CA THR A 285 7.80 3.24 -17.53
C THR A 285 6.74 3.21 -18.63
N TYR A 286 5.63 2.53 -18.36
CA TYR A 286 4.47 2.40 -19.23
C TYR A 286 3.20 2.68 -18.43
N SER A 287 2.25 3.41 -19.01
CA SER A 287 0.93 3.66 -18.40
C SER A 287 -0.10 2.71 -18.99
N CYS A 288 -0.93 2.10 -18.13
CA CYS A 288 -2.01 1.20 -18.55
C CYS A 288 -3.05 1.06 -17.43
N LYS A 289 -4.23 0.51 -17.76
CA LYS A 289 -5.25 0.15 -16.77
C LYS A 289 -5.02 -1.26 -16.21
N GLU A 290 -4.48 -2.14 -17.05
CA GLU A 290 -4.15 -3.52 -16.68
C GLU A 290 -2.85 -3.95 -17.36
N ALA A 291 -2.12 -4.88 -16.72
CA ALA A 291 -0.97 -5.51 -17.31
C ALA A 291 -0.87 -6.98 -16.89
N LYS A 292 -0.43 -7.83 -17.83
CA LYS A 292 0.06 -9.18 -17.54
C LYS A 292 1.57 -9.15 -17.64
N ILE A 293 2.24 -9.73 -16.66
CA ILE A 293 3.68 -9.76 -16.55
C ILE A 293 4.12 -11.21 -16.49
N HIS A 294 5.03 -11.59 -17.39
CA HIS A 294 5.58 -12.94 -17.46
C HIS A 294 7.10 -12.90 -17.39
N THR A 295 7.69 -13.84 -16.63
CA THR A 295 9.14 -14.05 -16.53
C THR A 295 9.46 -15.55 -16.72
N GLU A 296 10.54 -15.86 -17.42
CA GLU A 296 10.94 -17.27 -17.67
C GLU A 296 11.40 -17.99 -16.40
N ILE A 297 11.93 -17.27 -15.42
CA ILE A 297 12.29 -17.84 -14.11
C ILE A 297 11.35 -17.28 -13.03
N PRO A 298 11.01 -18.08 -12.03
CA PRO A 298 10.12 -17.64 -10.97
C PRO A 298 10.78 -16.61 -10.06
N PHE A 299 10.04 -15.58 -9.69
CA PHE A 299 10.43 -14.53 -8.77
C PHE A 299 9.45 -14.39 -7.60
N LEU A 300 9.92 -13.80 -6.50
CA LEU A 300 9.05 -13.34 -5.42
C LEU A 300 8.11 -12.24 -5.94
N VAL A 301 6.92 -12.19 -5.37
CA VAL A 301 5.91 -11.18 -5.67
C VAL A 301 5.45 -10.49 -4.39
N HIS A 302 5.00 -9.25 -4.51
CA HIS A 302 4.47 -8.49 -3.38
C HIS A 302 3.26 -7.61 -3.79
N ALA A 303 2.44 -7.28 -2.80
CA ALA A 303 1.45 -6.21 -2.84
C ALA A 303 1.64 -5.32 -1.61
N ASP A 304 1.91 -4.04 -1.81
CA ASP A 304 2.24 -3.05 -0.77
C ASP A 304 3.39 -3.45 0.17
N GLY A 305 4.34 -4.25 -0.33
CA GLY A 305 5.48 -4.77 0.42
C GLY A 305 5.22 -6.10 1.13
N GLU A 306 3.98 -6.54 1.24
CA GLU A 306 3.64 -7.84 1.81
C GLU A 306 3.75 -8.96 0.76
N SER A 307 4.13 -10.18 1.21
CA SER A 307 4.26 -11.32 0.32
C SER A 307 2.95 -11.61 -0.41
N GLY A 308 3.00 -11.62 -1.73
CA GLY A 308 1.88 -11.99 -2.60
C GLY A 308 1.85 -13.48 -2.97
N GLY A 309 2.71 -14.28 -2.38
CA GLY A 309 2.87 -15.71 -2.67
C GLY A 309 4.33 -16.13 -2.80
N ASN A 310 4.53 -17.42 -3.10
CA ASN A 310 5.84 -17.97 -3.40
C ASN A 310 6.37 -17.45 -4.75
N ALA A 311 7.49 -17.99 -5.20
CA ALA A 311 8.09 -17.62 -6.48
C ALA A 311 7.14 -17.89 -7.66
N MET A 312 6.75 -16.82 -8.39
CA MET A 312 5.81 -16.86 -9.52
C MET A 312 6.50 -16.47 -10.81
N THR A 313 6.01 -17.00 -11.93
CA THR A 313 6.42 -16.58 -13.28
C THR A 313 5.45 -15.57 -13.87
N ASP A 314 4.21 -15.59 -13.43
CA ASP A 314 3.11 -14.81 -14.00
C ASP A 314 2.36 -14.05 -12.92
N ILE A 315 2.13 -12.77 -13.15
CA ILE A 315 1.20 -11.96 -12.38
C ILE A 315 0.33 -11.11 -13.32
N GLN A 316 -0.91 -10.89 -12.92
CA GLN A 316 -1.77 -9.91 -13.55
C GLN A 316 -2.08 -8.79 -12.56
N VAL A 317 -2.05 -7.55 -13.03
CA VAL A 317 -2.37 -6.37 -12.23
C VAL A 317 -3.39 -5.51 -12.95
N SER A 318 -4.33 -4.95 -12.21
CA SER A 318 -5.34 -4.03 -12.75
C SER A 318 -5.60 -2.88 -11.80
N CYS A 319 -6.08 -1.76 -12.32
CA CYS A 319 -6.41 -0.55 -11.56
C CYS A 319 -7.92 -0.39 -11.42
N VAL A 320 -8.39 -0.17 -10.20
CA VAL A 320 -9.76 0.20 -9.87
C VAL A 320 -9.79 1.68 -9.48
N LYS A 321 -10.49 2.47 -10.27
CA LYS A 321 -10.44 3.93 -10.19
C LYS A 321 -11.29 4.49 -9.06
N GLY A 322 -10.72 5.37 -8.25
CA GLY A 322 -11.40 6.35 -7.41
C GLY A 322 -12.28 5.83 -6.28
N LYS A 323 -12.07 4.57 -5.84
CA LYS A 323 -12.93 3.91 -4.86
C LYS A 323 -12.60 4.25 -3.39
N ILE A 324 -11.38 4.68 -3.10
CA ILE A 324 -10.96 4.95 -1.72
C ILE A 324 -11.06 6.45 -1.42
N ARG A 325 -12.11 6.85 -0.70
CA ARG A 325 -12.32 8.25 -0.29
C ARG A 325 -11.43 8.58 0.91
N MET A 326 -10.31 9.26 0.67
CA MET A 326 -9.28 9.55 1.67
C MET A 326 -9.31 11.01 2.15
N ILE A 327 -9.22 11.22 3.47
CA ILE A 327 -9.07 12.55 4.09
C ILE A 327 -7.60 13.00 3.97
N ILE A 328 -7.35 14.16 3.35
CA ILE A 328 -6.02 14.69 3.06
C ILE A 328 -5.65 15.83 4.02
#